data_bbe8e0955f3f450e14fd22be2f423b69
#
_entry.id   bbe8e0955f3f450e14fd22be2f423b69
#
_cell.length_a   1.000
_cell.length_b   1.000
_cell.length_c   1.000
_cell.angle_alpha   90.00
_cell.angle_beta   90.00
_cell.angle_gamma   90.00
#
_symmetry.space_group_name_H-M   'P 1'
#
loop_
_entity.id
_entity.type
_entity.pdbx_description
1 polymer ?
#
loop_
_entity_poly.entity_id
_entity_poly.type
_entity_poly.pdbx_seq_one_letter_code
_entity_poly.pdbx_strand_id
1 'polypeptide(L)'
;MEKFLKIYGIILLSLLSVALAGLLIAGIVFMAPSLSDSSSGGVLAGLGNGIVYALGVFAFAMCVEVLALAIPFFFRFAQARKKRFAAVRIIDVFMVAYYSVAIVAGIIWSIADKDSLTFGIILLSVALILNTFAIPALVWDKKQKAAENENTVAPATETPEETPEESEEEVIYKEI
;
A
#
# COMPACT_ATOMS: atom_id res chain seq x y z
N MET A 1 -5.86 1.76 16.73
CA MET A 1 -5.10 2.17 15.53
C MET A 1 -5.00 1.06 14.50
N GLU A 2 -4.68 -0.18 14.86
CA GLU A 2 -4.59 -1.32 13.92
C GLU A 2 -5.89 -1.56 13.14
N LYS A 3 -7.05 -1.57 13.82
CA LYS A 3 -8.36 -1.72 13.15
C LYS A 3 -8.64 -0.60 12.15
N PHE A 4 -8.27 0.63 12.51
CA PHE A 4 -8.42 1.80 11.62
C PHE A 4 -7.56 1.66 10.37
N LEU A 5 -6.28 1.30 10.51
CA LEU A 5 -5.38 1.09 9.37
C LEU A 5 -5.85 -0.05 8.46
N LYS A 6 -6.39 -1.13 9.02
CA LYS A 6 -6.98 -2.23 8.24
C LYS A 6 -8.19 -1.76 7.44
N ILE A 7 -9.13 -1.06 8.07
CA ILE A 7 -10.35 -0.56 7.41
C ILE A 7 -9.98 0.47 6.34
N TYR A 8 -9.13 1.44 6.67
CA TYR A 8 -8.68 2.47 5.74
C TYR A 8 -7.97 1.86 4.53
N GLY A 9 -7.09 0.89 4.76
CA GLY A 9 -6.40 0.17 3.70
C GLY A 9 -7.35 -0.62 2.78
N ILE A 10 -8.39 -1.24 3.32
CA ILE A 10 -9.40 -1.96 2.51
C ILE A 10 -10.20 -0.97 1.66
N ILE A 11 -10.61 0.16 2.24
CA ILE A 11 -11.33 1.21 1.49
C ILE A 11 -10.46 1.73 0.36
N LEU A 12 -9.20 2.05 0.65
CA LEU A 12 -8.26 2.55 -0.35
C LEU A 12 -8.01 1.52 -1.47
N LEU A 13 -7.86 0.24 -1.11
CA LEU A 13 -7.72 -0.86 -2.06
C LEU A 13 -8.93 -0.98 -2.98
N SER A 14 -10.13 -0.89 -2.41
CA SER A 14 -11.38 -0.95 -3.18
C SER A 14 -11.52 0.23 -4.14
N LEU A 15 -11.27 1.45 -3.68
CA LEU A 15 -11.30 2.66 -4.51
C LEU A 15 -10.28 2.58 -5.65
N LEU A 16 -9.06 2.14 -5.36
CA LEU A 16 -8.01 1.99 -6.35
C LEU A 16 -8.36 0.93 -7.39
N SER A 17 -8.94 -0.20 -6.97
CA SER A 17 -9.37 -1.25 -7.88
C SER A 17 -10.51 -0.79 -8.79
N VAL A 18 -11.48 -0.04 -8.26
CA VAL A 18 -12.58 0.53 -9.05
C VAL A 18 -12.06 1.57 -10.04
N ALA A 19 -11.15 2.44 -9.62
CA ALA A 19 -10.53 3.45 -10.49
C ALA A 19 -9.75 2.79 -11.65
N LEU A 20 -8.94 1.76 -11.36
CA LEU A 20 -8.21 1.02 -12.38
C LEU A 20 -9.13 0.32 -13.36
N ALA A 21 -10.19 -0.34 -12.88
CA ALA A 21 -11.17 -0.98 -13.73
C ALA A 21 -11.89 0.03 -14.61
N GLY A 22 -12.30 1.18 -14.04
CA GLY A 22 -12.95 2.27 -14.77
C GLY A 22 -12.06 2.85 -15.89
N LEU A 23 -10.78 3.12 -15.59
CA LEU A 23 -9.81 3.62 -16.57
C LEU A 23 -9.57 2.60 -17.70
N LEU A 24 -9.46 1.32 -17.36
CA LEU A 24 -9.25 0.27 -18.33
C LEU A 24 -10.46 0.11 -19.27
N ILE A 25 -11.67 0.10 -18.72
CA ILE A 25 -12.91 0.04 -19.49
C ILE A 25 -13.04 1.28 -20.38
N ALA A 26 -12.80 2.48 -19.86
CA ALA A 26 -12.83 3.71 -20.61
C ALA A 26 -11.81 3.67 -21.78
N GLY A 27 -10.58 3.22 -21.52
CA GLY A 27 -9.56 3.05 -22.56
C GLY A 27 -10.04 2.14 -23.70
N ILE A 28 -10.59 0.97 -23.35
CA ILE A 28 -11.11 0.01 -24.34
C ILE A 28 -12.29 0.59 -25.12
N VAL A 29 -13.26 1.19 -24.43
CA VAL A 29 -14.48 1.75 -25.05
C VAL A 29 -14.14 2.88 -26.02
N PHE A 30 -13.18 3.75 -25.66
CA PHE A 30 -12.78 4.85 -26.54
C PHE A 30 -11.87 4.40 -27.68
N MET A 31 -11.13 3.31 -27.55
CA MET A 31 -10.33 2.77 -28.66
C MET A 31 -11.13 1.93 -29.66
N ALA A 32 -12.18 1.23 -29.20
CA ALA A 32 -12.94 0.28 -30.00
C ALA A 32 -13.54 0.86 -31.30
N PRO A 33 -14.15 2.06 -31.32
CA PRO A 33 -14.71 2.63 -32.56
C PRO A 33 -13.65 2.94 -33.61
N SER A 34 -12.45 3.35 -33.22
CA SER A 34 -11.38 3.71 -34.15
C SER A 34 -10.78 2.50 -34.88
N LEU A 35 -11.00 1.29 -34.35
CA LEU A 35 -10.54 0.03 -34.95
C LEU A 35 -11.54 -0.53 -35.98
N SER A 36 -12.80 -0.13 -35.90
CA SER A 36 -13.88 -0.66 -36.75
C SER A 36 -14.24 0.15 -37.99
N ASP A 37 -13.95 1.47 -38.01
CA ASP A 37 -14.36 2.37 -39.07
C ASP A 37 -13.20 2.84 -39.96
N SER A 38 -12.83 2.04 -40.95
CA SER A 38 -11.81 2.42 -41.94
C SER A 38 -12.35 2.94 -43.29
N SER A 39 -13.71 3.07 -43.49
CA SER A 39 -14.19 3.15 -44.87
C SER A 39 -15.23 4.19 -45.29
N SER A 40 -15.80 5.04 -44.43
CA SER A 40 -16.88 5.91 -44.94
C SER A 40 -17.12 7.28 -44.29
N GLY A 41 -16.17 7.83 -43.56
CA GLY A 41 -16.34 9.12 -42.89
C GLY A 41 -15.60 10.26 -43.61
N GLY A 42 -16.31 11.37 -43.93
CA GLY A 42 -15.68 12.59 -44.36
C GLY A 42 -14.70 13.16 -43.35
N VAL A 43 -13.93 14.21 -43.68
CA VAL A 43 -12.87 14.81 -42.84
C VAL A 43 -13.29 15.08 -41.38
N LEU A 44 -14.55 15.46 -41.15
CA LEU A 44 -15.10 15.69 -39.82
C LEU A 44 -15.27 14.40 -38.99
N ALA A 45 -15.62 13.31 -39.66
CA ALA A 45 -15.73 12.00 -38.99
C ALA A 45 -14.32 11.47 -38.61
N GLY A 46 -13.32 11.69 -39.46
CA GLY A 46 -11.93 11.35 -39.16
C GLY A 46 -11.36 12.15 -38.00
N LEU A 47 -11.69 13.44 -37.88
CA LEU A 47 -11.32 14.25 -36.72
C LEU A 47 -11.99 13.77 -35.43
N GLY A 48 -13.29 13.44 -35.47
CA GLY A 48 -14.02 12.91 -34.32
C GLY A 48 -13.42 11.59 -33.81
N ASN A 49 -13.14 10.67 -34.73
CA ASN A 49 -12.51 9.38 -34.39
C ASN A 49 -11.07 9.55 -33.84
N GLY A 50 -10.33 10.53 -34.37
CA GLY A 50 -8.99 10.84 -33.86
C GLY A 50 -8.99 11.36 -32.41
N ILE A 51 -9.96 12.20 -32.06
CA ILE A 51 -10.13 12.70 -30.68
C ILE A 51 -10.51 11.58 -29.74
N VAL A 52 -11.49 10.75 -30.13
CA VAL A 52 -11.94 9.59 -29.33
C VAL A 52 -10.78 8.61 -29.11
N TYR A 53 -10.01 8.32 -30.12
CA TYR A 53 -8.82 7.47 -30.00
C TYR A 53 -7.77 8.08 -29.05
N ALA A 54 -7.49 9.37 -29.17
CA ALA A 54 -6.57 10.05 -28.27
C ALA A 54 -7.01 9.99 -26.81
N LEU A 55 -8.31 10.12 -26.52
CA LEU A 55 -8.89 9.96 -25.19
C LEU A 55 -8.72 8.52 -24.68
N GLY A 56 -8.87 7.52 -25.53
CA GLY A 56 -8.63 6.12 -25.19
C GLY A 56 -7.17 5.85 -24.83
N VAL A 57 -6.23 6.34 -25.63
CA VAL A 57 -4.78 6.25 -25.34
C VAL A 57 -4.46 6.95 -24.03
N PHE A 58 -5.00 8.13 -23.80
CA PHE A 58 -4.83 8.87 -22.55
C PHE A 58 -5.35 8.10 -21.33
N ALA A 59 -6.56 7.55 -21.41
CA ALA A 59 -7.13 6.75 -20.31
C ALA A 59 -6.28 5.51 -20.03
N PHE A 60 -5.74 4.86 -21.07
CA PHE A 60 -4.88 3.71 -20.90
C PHE A 60 -3.52 4.09 -20.28
N ALA A 61 -2.91 5.20 -20.70
CA ALA A 61 -1.68 5.71 -20.08
C ALA A 61 -1.88 6.03 -18.60
N MET A 62 -3.00 6.67 -18.24
CA MET A 62 -3.40 6.91 -16.84
C MET A 62 -3.58 5.61 -16.05
N CYS A 63 -4.17 4.59 -16.66
CA CYS A 63 -4.34 3.28 -16.02
C CYS A 63 -2.96 2.66 -15.69
N VAL A 64 -1.99 2.72 -16.60
CA VAL A 64 -0.62 2.22 -16.38
C VAL A 64 0.07 2.98 -15.26
N GLU A 65 -0.05 4.31 -15.23
CA GLU A 65 0.52 5.17 -14.20
C GLU A 65 -0.04 4.85 -12.81
N VAL A 66 -1.36 4.82 -12.67
CA VAL A 66 -2.03 4.47 -11.42
C VAL A 66 -1.69 3.04 -10.98
N LEU A 67 -1.61 2.10 -11.93
CA LEU A 67 -1.22 0.73 -11.64
C LEU A 67 0.21 0.66 -11.10
N ALA A 68 1.15 1.38 -11.69
CA ALA A 68 2.54 1.41 -11.22
C ALA A 68 2.64 1.90 -9.77
N LEU A 69 1.86 2.94 -9.39
CA LEU A 69 1.78 3.42 -8.02
C LEU A 69 1.08 2.42 -7.08
N ALA A 70 0.13 1.65 -7.59
CA ALA A 70 -0.66 0.70 -6.83
C ALA A 70 0.10 -0.61 -6.49
N ILE A 71 1.08 -1.00 -7.29
CA ILE A 71 1.82 -2.27 -7.14
C ILE A 71 2.37 -2.47 -5.72
N PRO A 72 3.13 -1.55 -5.11
CA PRO A 72 3.66 -1.74 -3.77
C PRO A 72 2.55 -1.91 -2.74
N PHE A 73 1.44 -1.18 -2.90
CA PHE A 73 0.28 -1.24 -2.04
C PHE A 73 -0.41 -2.61 -2.08
N PHE A 74 -0.65 -3.16 -3.27
CA PHE A 74 -1.18 -4.53 -3.43
C PHE A 74 -0.25 -5.59 -2.84
N PHE A 75 1.07 -5.43 -3.06
CA PHE A 75 2.08 -6.34 -2.52
C PHE A 75 2.08 -6.37 -0.99
N ARG A 76 1.95 -5.20 -0.36
CA ARG A 76 1.81 -5.07 1.08
C ARG A 76 0.63 -5.88 1.62
N PHE A 77 -0.55 -5.74 1.00
CA PHE A 77 -1.74 -6.49 1.41
C PHE A 77 -1.58 -8.00 1.22
N ALA A 78 -0.96 -8.43 0.12
CA ALA A 78 -0.68 -9.83 -0.12
C ALA A 78 0.26 -10.43 0.94
N GLN A 79 1.31 -9.71 1.36
CA GLN A 79 2.24 -10.16 2.40
C GLN A 79 1.62 -10.12 3.80
N ALA A 80 0.81 -9.09 4.11
CA ALA A 80 0.07 -9.00 5.36
C ALA A 80 -0.90 -10.18 5.52
N ARG A 81 -1.56 -10.61 4.44
CA ARG A 81 -2.44 -11.77 4.43
C ARG A 81 -1.70 -13.09 4.73
N LYS A 82 -0.44 -13.18 4.32
CA LYS A 82 0.46 -14.33 4.61
C LYS A 82 1.13 -14.25 5.98
N LYS A 83 0.77 -13.28 6.83
CA LYS A 83 1.33 -13.02 8.16
C LYS A 83 2.87 -12.87 8.17
N ARG A 84 3.46 -12.38 7.09
CA ARG A 84 4.90 -12.14 6.96
C ARG A 84 5.24 -10.72 7.42
N PHE A 85 5.24 -10.47 8.72
CA PHE A 85 5.43 -9.13 9.30
C PHE A 85 6.76 -8.47 8.92
N ALA A 86 7.85 -9.22 8.84
CA ALA A 86 9.14 -8.70 8.41
C ALA A 86 9.10 -8.15 6.96
N ALA A 87 8.46 -8.89 6.04
CA ALA A 87 8.29 -8.45 4.66
C ALA A 87 7.39 -7.22 4.54
N VAL A 88 6.29 -7.17 5.32
CA VAL A 88 5.38 -6.01 5.36
C VAL A 88 6.14 -4.75 5.76
N ARG A 89 7.00 -4.83 6.77
CA ARG A 89 7.79 -3.68 7.22
C ARG A 89 8.76 -3.15 6.16
N ILE A 90 9.45 -4.05 5.46
CA ILE A 90 10.35 -3.66 4.37
C ILE A 90 9.55 -2.95 3.27
N ILE A 91 8.36 -3.48 2.94
CA ILE A 91 7.48 -2.88 1.96
C ILE A 91 6.99 -1.51 2.42
N ASP A 92 6.64 -1.32 3.69
CA ASP A 92 6.19 -0.03 4.22
C ASP A 92 7.28 1.05 4.13
N VAL A 93 8.54 0.72 4.42
CA VAL A 93 9.67 1.62 4.21
C VAL A 93 9.84 1.96 2.72
N PHE A 94 9.77 0.92 1.86
CA PHE A 94 9.86 1.11 0.42
C PHE A 94 8.71 1.97 -0.12
N MET A 95 7.48 1.77 0.35
CA MET A 95 6.31 2.56 -0.06
C MET A 95 6.49 4.04 0.26
N VAL A 96 6.93 4.38 1.48
CA VAL A 96 7.16 5.78 1.86
C VAL A 96 8.21 6.42 0.96
N ALA A 97 9.32 5.75 0.71
CA ALA A 97 10.37 6.25 -0.19
C ALA A 97 9.85 6.39 -1.63
N TYR A 98 9.17 5.38 -2.15
CA TYR A 98 8.64 5.34 -3.51
C TYR A 98 7.61 6.45 -3.76
N TYR A 99 6.63 6.62 -2.86
CA TYR A 99 5.64 7.67 -3.01
C TYR A 99 6.22 9.06 -2.79
N SER A 100 7.23 9.23 -1.95
CA SER A 100 7.94 10.50 -1.81
C SER A 100 8.66 10.90 -3.10
N VAL A 101 9.31 9.93 -3.77
CA VAL A 101 9.93 10.16 -5.08
C VAL A 101 8.87 10.46 -6.14
N ALA A 102 7.74 9.75 -6.14
CA ALA A 102 6.64 10.01 -7.07
C ALA A 102 6.03 11.40 -6.88
N ILE A 103 5.90 11.89 -5.64
CA ILE A 103 5.44 13.26 -5.34
C ILE A 103 6.40 14.29 -5.92
N VAL A 104 7.71 14.13 -5.70
CA VAL A 104 8.73 15.05 -6.25
C VAL A 104 8.71 15.01 -7.79
N ALA A 105 8.64 13.82 -8.37
CA ALA A 105 8.53 13.64 -9.83
C ALA A 105 7.28 14.33 -10.40
N GLY A 106 6.12 14.16 -9.73
CA GLY A 106 4.87 14.80 -10.12
C GLY A 106 4.94 16.33 -10.10
N ILE A 107 5.59 16.89 -9.07
CA ILE A 107 5.82 18.36 -8.97
C ILE A 107 6.72 18.83 -10.12
N ILE A 108 7.86 18.16 -10.33
CA ILE A 108 8.81 18.53 -11.40
C ILE A 108 8.11 18.44 -12.76
N TRP A 109 7.36 17.37 -13.01
CA TRP A 109 6.66 17.18 -14.27
C TRP A 109 5.60 18.25 -14.51
N SER A 110 4.81 18.58 -13.48
CA SER A 110 3.78 19.65 -13.57
C SER A 110 4.37 21.03 -13.88
N ILE A 111 5.62 21.28 -13.52
CA ILE A 111 6.31 22.57 -13.77
C ILE A 111 7.03 22.56 -15.13
N ALA A 112 7.64 21.43 -15.49
CA ALA A 112 8.50 21.35 -16.65
C ALA A 112 7.73 21.33 -17.98
N ASP A 113 6.54 20.73 -18.01
CA ASP A 113 5.76 20.53 -19.22
C ASP A 113 4.29 20.88 -19.01
N LYS A 114 3.86 21.99 -19.58
CA LYS A 114 2.47 22.47 -19.49
C LYS A 114 1.47 21.56 -20.19
N ASP A 115 1.89 20.85 -21.23
CA ASP A 115 1.03 19.95 -21.99
C ASP A 115 0.76 18.65 -21.21
N SER A 116 1.70 18.27 -20.35
CA SER A 116 1.60 17.09 -19.48
C SER A 116 1.15 17.41 -18.04
N LEU A 117 0.67 18.63 -17.77
CA LEU A 117 0.25 19.08 -16.46
C LEU A 117 -0.77 18.13 -15.81
N THR A 118 -1.71 17.59 -16.59
CA THR A 118 -2.76 16.69 -16.10
C THR A 118 -2.16 15.39 -15.55
N PHE A 119 -1.17 14.81 -16.22
CA PHE A 119 -0.45 13.62 -15.75
C PHE A 119 0.28 13.91 -14.44
N GLY A 120 1.01 15.00 -14.37
CA GLY A 120 1.72 15.41 -13.16
C GLY A 120 0.77 15.60 -11.96
N ILE A 121 -0.39 16.22 -12.15
CA ILE A 121 -1.40 16.42 -11.09
C ILE A 121 -1.98 15.09 -10.63
N ILE A 122 -2.29 14.17 -11.54
CA ILE A 122 -2.84 12.86 -11.19
C ILE A 122 -1.80 12.03 -10.44
N LEU A 123 -0.56 11.96 -10.93
CA LEU A 123 0.56 11.31 -10.27
C LEU A 123 0.72 11.84 -8.83
N LEU A 124 0.77 13.15 -8.68
CA LEU A 124 0.89 13.82 -7.39
C LEU A 124 -0.29 13.48 -6.45
N SER A 125 -1.52 13.54 -6.96
CA SER A 125 -2.73 13.30 -6.16
C SER A 125 -2.78 11.85 -5.67
N VAL A 126 -2.55 10.89 -6.57
CA VAL A 126 -2.56 9.46 -6.21
C VAL A 126 -1.41 9.14 -5.24
N ALA A 127 -0.20 9.65 -5.49
CA ALA A 127 0.94 9.43 -4.61
C ALA A 127 0.72 10.04 -3.21
N LEU A 128 0.11 11.23 -3.11
CA LEU A 128 -0.25 11.84 -1.84
C LEU A 128 -1.27 10.99 -1.07
N ILE A 129 -2.33 10.53 -1.73
CA ILE A 129 -3.36 9.67 -1.13
C ILE A 129 -2.74 8.37 -0.61
N LEU A 130 -1.88 7.72 -1.39
CA LEU A 130 -1.21 6.49 -0.97
C LEU A 130 -0.22 6.73 0.18
N ASN A 131 0.43 7.88 0.21
CA ASN A 131 1.37 8.25 1.28
C ASN A 131 0.66 8.52 2.61
N THR A 132 -0.60 9.00 2.61
CA THR A 132 -1.41 9.13 3.84
C THR A 132 -1.66 7.80 4.54
N PHE A 133 -1.56 6.70 3.82
CA PHE A 133 -1.61 5.35 4.38
C PHE A 133 -0.21 4.86 4.79
N ALA A 134 0.79 5.04 3.93
CA ALA A 134 2.12 4.47 4.11
C ALA A 134 2.83 5.00 5.38
N ILE A 135 2.73 6.29 5.67
CA ILE A 135 3.36 6.92 6.84
C ILE A 135 2.79 6.39 8.16
N PRO A 136 1.46 6.39 8.41
CA PRO A 136 0.89 5.81 9.63
C PRO A 136 1.17 4.32 9.79
N ALA A 137 1.20 3.56 8.69
CA ALA A 137 1.53 2.14 8.72
C ALA A 137 2.96 1.92 9.22
N LEU A 138 3.93 2.66 8.68
CA LEU A 138 5.33 2.58 9.10
C LEU A 138 5.54 3.00 10.57
N VAL A 139 4.86 4.05 11.02
CA VAL A 139 4.93 4.52 12.42
C VAL A 139 4.35 3.49 13.38
N TRP A 140 3.26 2.84 12.98
CA TRP A 140 2.62 1.79 13.77
C TRP A 140 3.51 0.58 13.96
N ASP A 141 4.14 0.09 12.89
CA ASP A 141 5.08 -1.03 12.93
C ASP A 141 6.29 -0.76 13.82
N LYS A 142 6.79 0.48 13.82
CA LYS A 142 7.87 0.88 14.73
C LYS A 142 7.44 0.82 16.21
N LYS A 143 6.22 1.27 16.52
CA LYS A 143 5.69 1.23 17.89
C LYS A 143 5.48 -0.19 18.40
N GLN A 144 4.97 -1.09 17.57
CA GLN A 144 4.80 -2.50 17.94
C GLN A 144 6.14 -3.15 18.29
N LYS A 145 7.18 -2.91 17.48
CA LYS A 145 8.50 -3.46 17.76
C LYS A 145 9.14 -2.89 19.03
N ALA A 146 8.93 -1.61 19.33
CA ALA A 146 9.40 -1.01 20.57
C ALA A 146 8.74 -1.67 21.79
N ALA A 147 7.43 -1.88 21.75
CA ALA A 147 6.68 -2.56 22.81
C ALA A 147 7.06 -4.04 22.97
N GLU A 148 7.36 -4.73 21.86
CA GLU A 148 7.82 -6.13 21.89
C GLU A 148 9.23 -6.24 22.51
N ASN A 149 10.14 -5.34 22.18
CA ASN A 149 11.46 -5.30 22.78
C ASN A 149 11.42 -4.95 24.28
N GLU A 150 10.52 -4.05 24.70
CA GLU A 150 10.36 -3.67 26.09
C GLU A 150 9.84 -4.85 26.94
N ASN A 151 8.91 -5.65 26.41
CA ASN A 151 8.41 -6.86 27.05
C ASN A 151 9.44 -8.00 27.08
N THR A 152 10.42 -8.00 26.17
CA THR A 152 11.47 -9.04 26.11
C THR A 152 12.64 -8.70 27.04
N VAL A 153 12.80 -7.42 27.40
CA VAL A 153 13.85 -6.89 28.28
C VAL A 153 13.36 -6.76 29.75
N ALA A 154 12.06 -6.97 30.01
CA ALA A 154 11.60 -7.04 31.39
C ALA A 154 12.38 -8.14 32.11
N PRO A 155 13.14 -7.79 33.17
CA PRO A 155 13.97 -8.77 33.87
C PRO A 155 13.07 -9.90 34.36
N ALA A 156 13.52 -11.13 34.14
CA ALA A 156 13.00 -12.27 34.89
C ALA A 156 13.01 -11.84 36.35
N THR A 157 11.85 -11.58 36.88
CA THR A 157 11.65 -11.34 38.31
C THR A 157 12.33 -12.52 38.99
N GLU A 158 13.39 -12.21 39.74
CA GLU A 158 14.07 -13.15 40.62
C GLU A 158 13.00 -13.95 41.33
N THR A 159 12.94 -15.22 40.99
CA THR A 159 12.25 -16.19 41.83
C THR A 159 12.85 -16.04 43.22
N PRO A 160 12.09 -15.75 44.26
CA PRO A 160 12.63 -15.78 45.62
C PRO A 160 13.25 -17.14 45.83
N GLU A 161 14.54 -17.14 46.13
CA GLU A 161 15.30 -18.28 46.56
C GLU A 161 14.58 -18.81 47.80
N GLU A 162 13.76 -19.86 47.62
CA GLU A 162 13.25 -20.65 48.75
C GLU A 162 14.47 -21.25 49.45
N THR A 163 14.85 -20.61 50.53
CA THR A 163 15.73 -21.15 51.53
C THR A 163 15.20 -22.53 51.93
N PRO A 164 16.01 -23.61 51.85
CA PRO A 164 15.60 -24.88 52.42
C PRO A 164 15.53 -24.72 53.92
N GLU A 165 14.37 -24.60 54.49
CA GLU A 165 14.17 -24.87 55.93
C GLU A 165 14.53 -26.31 56.17
N GLU A 166 15.67 -26.45 56.80
CA GLU A 166 16.15 -27.59 57.52
C GLU A 166 15.07 -27.98 58.58
N SER A 167 14.24 -28.96 58.32
CA SER A 167 13.45 -29.64 59.33
C SER A 167 14.15 -30.93 59.71
N GLU A 168 15.07 -30.77 60.63
CA GLU A 168 15.43 -31.83 61.60
C GLU A 168 14.15 -32.25 62.35
N GLU A 169 14.23 -33.53 62.83
CA GLU A 169 13.29 -34.22 63.73
C GLU A 169 12.07 -34.82 63.01
N GLU A 170 11.86 -36.09 63.10
CA GLU A 170 11.90 -36.98 64.31
C GLU A 170 11.96 -38.46 63.91
N VAL A 171 13.03 -39.09 64.39
CA VAL A 171 13.13 -40.52 64.44
C VAL A 171 12.30 -40.97 65.65
N ILE A 172 11.16 -41.58 65.45
CA ILE A 172 10.47 -42.34 66.49
C ILE A 172 10.17 -43.74 65.99
N TYR A 173 10.90 -44.64 66.62
CA TYR A 173 10.64 -46.09 66.76
C TYR A 173 9.15 -46.44 66.93
N LYS A 174 8.71 -47.47 66.23
CA LYS A 174 7.90 -48.48 66.86
C LYS A 174 8.05 -49.79 66.13
N GLU A 175 8.80 -50.69 66.77
CA GLU A 175 8.55 -52.15 66.74
C GLU A 175 7.09 -52.46 67.12
N ILE A 176 6.45 -53.33 66.38
CA ILE A 176 5.87 -54.63 66.80
C ILE A 176 5.35 -55.29 65.53
#